data_68d71d096b0a3c5ff513aed7af440fb2
#
_entry.id   68d71d096b0a3c5ff513aed7af440fb2
#
_cell.length_a   1.000
_cell.length_b   1.000
_cell.length_c   1.000
_cell.angle_alpha   90.00
_cell.angle_beta   90.00
_cell.angle_gamma   90.00
#
_symmetry.space_group_name_H-M   'P 1'
#
loop_
_entity.id
_entity.type
_entity.pdbx_description
1 polymer ?
#
loop_
_entity_poly.entity_id
_entity_poly.type
_entity_poly.pdbx_seq_one_letter_code
_entity_poly.pdbx_strand_id
1 'polypeptide(L)'
;MGAIIACSVIFARLDCCWTAMETADLNFPDDSRRFGGIARLYGDAGRARLAGAHVCVVGIGGVGSWAVEALARTGVGRLTLIDLDHVAESNINRQIHAADATLGQAKVEAMRERIAGYNPACRVAVVDDFVTVDNAAQLLAGGFDYVVDAIDAVRVKVAMIAVARELGLPLVTCGAAGGQIDPTQICVDDLARTIQDPLLAKVRGQLRKAHGFTRDPKKKFGVEAVFSTEPLRYPAPDIACEVTSAPAQGPAGLNCAGFGSVVTVTACVGMFAAARVINGLASGQPSVR
;
A
#
# COMPACT_ATOMS: atom_id res chain seq x y z
N MET A 1 30.11 -16.45 8.08
CA MET A 1 30.72 -15.20 7.62
C MET A 1 30.13 -14.67 6.30
N GLY A 2 29.06 -15.26 5.77
CA GLY A 2 28.46 -14.93 4.46
C GLY A 2 27.17 -14.08 4.51
N ALA A 3 26.56 -13.89 5.69
CA ALA A 3 25.25 -13.19 5.80
C ALA A 3 25.33 -11.67 5.98
N ILE A 4 26.50 -11.13 6.34
CA ILE A 4 26.69 -9.69 6.63
C ILE A 4 26.93 -8.88 5.36
N ILE A 5 27.42 -9.49 4.28
CA ILE A 5 27.78 -8.78 3.04
C ILE A 5 26.55 -8.47 2.17
N ALA A 6 25.50 -9.29 2.22
CA ALA A 6 24.28 -9.08 1.44
C ALA A 6 23.43 -7.90 1.97
N CYS A 7 23.46 -7.65 3.28
CA CYS A 7 22.72 -6.56 3.92
C CYS A 7 23.23 -5.16 3.49
N SER A 8 24.54 -5.03 3.31
CA SER A 8 25.18 -3.74 2.94
C SER A 8 24.89 -3.31 1.50
N VAL A 9 24.60 -4.24 0.59
CA VAL A 9 24.47 -3.93 -0.84
C VAL A 9 23.07 -3.36 -1.17
N ILE A 10 22.01 -3.77 -0.45
CA ILE A 10 20.66 -3.28 -0.72
C ILE A 10 20.47 -1.90 -0.06
N PHE A 11 21.01 -1.68 1.14
CA PHE A 11 21.01 -0.35 1.76
C PHE A 11 21.87 0.64 0.95
N ALA A 12 23.03 0.22 0.45
CA ALA A 12 23.87 1.06 -0.42
C ALA A 12 23.16 1.40 -1.75
N ARG A 13 22.26 0.56 -2.26
CA ARG A 13 21.46 0.87 -3.46
C ARG A 13 20.34 1.88 -3.16
N LEU A 14 19.69 1.80 -2.00
CA LEU A 14 18.70 2.80 -1.59
C LEU A 14 19.36 4.14 -1.31
N ASP A 15 20.47 4.18 -0.57
CA ASP A 15 21.21 5.40 -0.28
C ASP A 15 21.91 5.97 -1.54
N CYS A 16 22.44 5.13 -2.42
CA CYS A 16 23.08 5.60 -3.65
C CYS A 16 22.07 6.20 -4.65
N CYS A 17 20.83 5.73 -4.66
CA CYS A 17 19.76 6.32 -5.48
C CYS A 17 19.35 7.70 -4.93
N TRP A 18 19.45 7.92 -3.61
CA TRP A 18 19.09 9.18 -2.96
C TRP A 18 20.20 10.25 -3.10
N THR A 19 21.46 9.88 -2.98
CA THR A 19 22.60 10.83 -3.04
C THR A 19 22.88 11.36 -4.44
N ALA A 20 22.55 10.60 -5.48
CA ALA A 20 22.76 11.05 -6.87
C ALA A 20 21.73 12.09 -7.36
N MET A 21 20.63 12.31 -6.64
CA MET A 21 19.59 13.29 -7.01
C MET A 21 19.73 14.64 -6.30
N GLU A 22 20.66 14.80 -5.35
CA GLU A 22 20.78 16.02 -4.54
C GLU A 22 21.39 17.22 -5.26
N THR A 23 21.90 17.11 -6.47
CA THR A 23 22.68 18.18 -7.12
C THR A 23 22.09 18.77 -8.41
N ALA A 24 20.86 18.42 -8.79
CA ALA A 24 20.20 19.12 -9.88
C ALA A 24 19.34 20.25 -9.30
N ASP A 25 19.69 21.50 -9.58
CA ASP A 25 18.84 22.69 -9.42
C ASP A 25 17.60 22.55 -10.35
N LEU A 26 16.69 21.64 -9.99
CA LEU A 26 15.41 21.51 -10.64
C LEU A 26 14.55 22.67 -10.15
N ASN A 27 14.25 23.60 -11.04
CA ASN A 27 13.29 24.68 -10.81
C ASN A 27 11.90 24.08 -10.68
N PHE A 28 11.59 23.53 -9.48
CA PHE A 28 10.28 22.93 -9.21
C PHE A 28 9.20 23.98 -9.28
N PRO A 29 8.03 23.66 -9.88
CA PRO A 29 6.90 24.58 -9.91
C PRO A 29 6.51 25.03 -8.50
N ASP A 30 6.03 26.26 -8.36
CA ASP A 30 5.57 26.81 -7.08
C ASP A 30 4.54 25.88 -6.40
N ASP A 31 4.99 25.16 -5.39
CA ASP A 31 4.18 24.22 -4.62
C ASP A 31 3.02 24.89 -3.88
N SER A 32 3.09 26.21 -3.67
CA SER A 32 2.02 26.96 -3.01
C SER A 32 0.70 26.91 -3.81
N ARG A 33 0.80 26.92 -5.14
CA ARG A 33 -0.38 26.81 -6.03
C ARG A 33 -0.90 25.39 -6.11
N ARG A 34 -0.01 24.37 -6.09
CA ARG A 34 -0.40 22.95 -6.16
C ARG A 34 -1.02 22.47 -4.85
N PHE A 35 -0.42 22.81 -3.71
CA PHE A 35 -0.78 22.26 -2.40
C PHE A 35 -1.33 23.29 -1.41
N GLY A 36 -1.65 24.52 -1.86
CA GLY A 36 -2.26 25.54 -1.01
C GLY A 36 -3.63 25.12 -0.44
N GLY A 37 -4.35 24.25 -1.14
CA GLY A 37 -5.59 23.64 -0.61
C GLY A 37 -5.33 22.75 0.60
N ILE A 38 -4.20 22.04 0.60
CA ILE A 38 -3.77 21.18 1.72
C ILE A 38 -3.40 22.02 2.93
N ALA A 39 -2.69 23.14 2.74
CA ALA A 39 -2.38 24.07 3.81
C ALA A 39 -3.64 24.69 4.46
N ARG A 40 -4.68 24.98 3.67
CA ARG A 40 -5.97 25.46 4.21
C ARG A 40 -6.72 24.42 5.06
N LEU A 41 -6.53 23.11 4.78
CA LEU A 41 -7.17 22.04 5.55
C LEU A 41 -6.36 21.64 6.79
N TYR A 42 -5.06 21.48 6.65
CA TYR A 42 -4.19 20.90 7.67
C TYR A 42 -3.27 21.92 8.36
N GLY A 43 -3.36 23.20 7.95
CA GLY A 43 -2.44 24.26 8.36
C GLY A 43 -1.04 24.11 7.72
N ASP A 44 -0.21 25.15 7.82
CA ASP A 44 1.15 25.13 7.26
C ASP A 44 2.02 24.06 7.93
N ALA A 45 1.85 23.86 9.23
CA ALA A 45 2.57 22.83 9.97
C ALA A 45 2.19 21.39 9.50
N GLY A 46 0.89 21.14 9.22
CA GLY A 46 0.43 19.88 8.68
C GLY A 46 0.96 19.64 7.26
N ARG A 47 0.92 20.67 6.40
CA ARG A 47 1.51 20.61 5.06
C ARG A 47 3.02 20.32 5.13
N ALA A 48 3.75 21.00 6.01
CA ALA A 48 5.20 20.78 6.17
C ALA A 48 5.52 19.35 6.62
N ARG A 49 4.73 18.78 7.54
CA ARG A 49 4.88 17.38 7.95
C ARG A 49 4.65 16.42 6.77
N LEU A 50 3.61 16.62 5.98
CA LEU A 50 3.35 15.81 4.78
C LEU A 50 4.50 15.91 3.77
N ALA A 51 5.00 17.12 3.50
CA ALA A 51 6.12 17.34 2.59
C ALA A 51 7.44 16.71 3.07
N GLY A 52 7.64 16.61 4.40
CA GLY A 52 8.79 15.92 4.99
C GLY A 52 8.64 14.41 5.10
N ALA A 53 7.42 13.89 5.01
CA ALA A 53 7.14 12.49 5.31
C ALA A 53 7.64 11.52 4.24
N HIS A 54 7.96 10.30 4.69
CA HIS A 54 8.33 9.16 3.85
C HIS A 54 7.35 8.00 4.08
N VAL A 55 6.56 7.68 3.07
CA VAL A 55 5.55 6.61 3.14
C VAL A 55 5.95 5.45 2.24
N CYS A 56 5.89 4.23 2.78
CA CYS A 56 6.05 3.00 2.02
C CYS A 56 4.68 2.44 1.63
N VAL A 57 4.49 2.10 0.35
CA VAL A 57 3.29 1.42 -0.14
C VAL A 57 3.70 0.08 -0.72
N VAL A 58 3.17 -1.00 -0.14
CA VAL A 58 3.45 -2.37 -0.56
C VAL A 58 2.24 -2.94 -1.28
N GLY A 59 2.46 -3.34 -2.54
CA GLY A 59 1.41 -3.75 -3.47
C GLY A 59 0.84 -2.57 -4.25
N ILE A 60 1.20 -2.44 -5.53
CA ILE A 60 0.78 -1.35 -6.44
C ILE A 60 -0.31 -1.86 -7.40
N GLY A 61 -1.25 -2.61 -6.83
CA GLY A 61 -2.42 -3.14 -7.54
C GLY A 61 -3.62 -2.20 -7.51
N GLY A 62 -4.84 -2.78 -7.54
CA GLY A 62 -6.11 -2.06 -7.57
C GLY A 62 -6.37 -1.16 -6.35
N VAL A 63 -5.77 -1.45 -5.21
CA VAL A 63 -5.88 -0.65 -3.98
C VAL A 63 -4.68 0.28 -3.83
N GLY A 64 -3.47 -0.29 -3.87
CA GLY A 64 -2.26 0.48 -3.59
C GLY A 64 -1.97 1.58 -4.60
N SER A 65 -2.27 1.39 -5.88
CA SER A 65 -2.07 2.43 -6.89
C SER A 65 -2.91 3.70 -6.62
N TRP A 66 -4.13 3.55 -6.12
CA TRP A 66 -4.97 4.67 -5.72
C TRP A 66 -4.53 5.31 -4.40
N ALA A 67 -4.00 4.50 -3.47
CA ALA A 67 -3.39 5.04 -2.25
C ALA A 67 -2.16 5.91 -2.59
N VAL A 68 -1.29 5.43 -3.48
CA VAL A 68 -0.12 6.17 -3.98
C VAL A 68 -0.53 7.48 -4.65
N GLU A 69 -1.54 7.43 -5.54
CA GLU A 69 -2.08 8.62 -6.22
C GLU A 69 -2.56 9.67 -5.20
N ALA A 70 -3.31 9.25 -4.20
CA ALA A 70 -3.84 10.15 -3.17
C ALA A 70 -2.73 10.77 -2.30
N LEU A 71 -1.75 9.97 -1.87
CA LEU A 71 -0.59 10.43 -1.10
C LEU A 71 0.22 11.47 -1.87
N ALA A 72 0.56 11.17 -3.13
CA ALA A 72 1.33 12.08 -3.97
C ALA A 72 0.56 13.38 -4.28
N ARG A 73 -0.77 13.31 -4.54
CA ARG A 73 -1.62 14.50 -4.75
C ARG A 73 -1.84 15.32 -3.49
N THR A 74 -1.60 14.76 -2.32
CA THR A 74 -1.70 15.49 -1.05
C THR A 74 -0.36 16.13 -0.65
N GLY A 75 0.71 15.92 -1.44
CA GLY A 75 2.01 16.55 -1.23
C GLY A 75 2.89 15.78 -0.24
N VAL A 76 2.73 14.46 -0.11
CA VAL A 76 3.71 13.61 0.58
C VAL A 76 5.03 13.70 -0.18
N GLY A 77 6.11 14.03 0.53
CA GLY A 77 7.38 14.37 -0.12
C GLY A 77 8.22 13.19 -0.56
N ARG A 78 8.05 12.01 0.07
CA ARG A 78 8.80 10.80 -0.30
C ARG A 78 7.89 9.57 -0.28
N LEU A 79 7.99 8.77 -1.34
CA LEU A 79 7.28 7.50 -1.46
C LEU A 79 8.27 6.39 -1.80
N THR A 80 8.12 5.23 -1.17
CA THR A 80 8.75 3.99 -1.61
C THR A 80 7.64 3.04 -2.06
N LEU A 81 7.72 2.60 -3.31
CA LEU A 81 6.74 1.69 -3.94
C LEU A 81 7.37 0.32 -4.09
N ILE A 82 6.70 -0.71 -3.58
CA ILE A 82 7.19 -2.10 -3.62
C ILE A 82 6.16 -2.99 -4.33
N ASP A 83 6.52 -3.50 -5.49
CA ASP A 83 5.73 -4.46 -6.30
C ASP A 83 6.64 -5.03 -7.40
N LEU A 84 6.56 -6.32 -7.70
CA LEU A 84 7.32 -6.97 -8.79
C LEU A 84 6.48 -7.13 -10.06
N ASP A 85 5.18 -6.94 -10.00
CA ASP A 85 4.29 -7.17 -11.13
C ASP A 85 4.46 -6.12 -12.24
N HIS A 86 4.10 -6.52 -13.43
CA HIS A 86 3.98 -5.67 -14.61
C HIS A 86 2.51 -5.34 -14.90
N VAL A 87 2.29 -4.23 -15.57
CA VAL A 87 0.95 -3.80 -16.00
C VAL A 87 0.43 -4.78 -17.04
N ALA A 88 -0.75 -5.35 -16.78
CA ALA A 88 -1.46 -6.24 -17.68
C ALA A 88 -2.79 -5.62 -18.13
N GLU A 89 -3.29 -6.00 -19.29
CA GLU A 89 -4.58 -5.55 -19.83
C GLU A 89 -5.73 -5.77 -18.84
N SER A 90 -5.73 -6.91 -18.14
CA SER A 90 -6.71 -7.23 -17.10
C SER A 90 -6.67 -6.32 -15.88
N ASN A 91 -5.71 -5.41 -15.78
CA ASN A 91 -5.60 -4.43 -14.70
C ASN A 91 -6.34 -3.11 -15.01
N ILE A 92 -6.66 -2.83 -16.27
CA ILE A 92 -7.22 -1.56 -16.76
C ILE A 92 -8.50 -1.19 -16.01
N ASN A 93 -9.31 -2.17 -15.64
CA ASN A 93 -10.59 -1.93 -14.98
C ASN A 93 -10.50 -1.39 -13.54
N ARG A 94 -9.26 -1.36 -12.93
CA ARG A 94 -9.14 -1.00 -11.50
C ARG A 94 -7.82 -0.39 -11.05
N GLN A 95 -6.77 -0.39 -11.87
CA GLN A 95 -5.45 0.16 -11.51
C GLN A 95 -5.21 1.47 -12.27
N ILE A 96 -4.94 2.56 -11.58
CA ILE A 96 -4.90 3.91 -12.18
C ILE A 96 -3.77 4.10 -13.19
N HIS A 97 -2.68 3.37 -13.06
CA HIS A 97 -1.52 3.41 -13.97
C HIS A 97 -1.67 2.46 -15.17
N ALA A 98 -2.69 1.59 -15.15
CA ALA A 98 -2.92 0.66 -16.24
C ALA A 98 -3.66 1.33 -17.39
N ALA A 99 -2.97 1.48 -18.51
CA ALA A 99 -3.44 2.03 -19.77
C ALA A 99 -2.67 1.36 -20.92
N ASP A 100 -3.16 1.46 -22.14
CA ASP A 100 -2.51 0.85 -23.32
C ASP A 100 -1.03 1.25 -23.43
N ALA A 101 -0.71 2.52 -23.12
CA ALA A 101 0.65 3.05 -23.19
C ALA A 101 1.60 2.47 -22.11
N THR A 102 1.09 1.84 -21.06
CA THR A 102 1.88 1.31 -19.95
C THR A 102 1.86 -0.22 -19.88
N LEU A 103 1.17 -0.91 -20.78
CA LEU A 103 1.15 -2.37 -20.82
C LEU A 103 2.56 -2.95 -20.89
N GLY A 104 2.86 -3.93 -20.03
CA GLY A 104 4.17 -4.57 -19.93
C GLY A 104 5.21 -3.80 -19.10
N GLN A 105 4.95 -2.56 -18.70
CA GLN A 105 5.84 -1.80 -17.82
C GLN A 105 5.72 -2.31 -16.37
N ALA A 106 6.82 -2.26 -15.59
CA ALA A 106 6.76 -2.54 -14.16
C ALA A 106 5.79 -1.55 -13.47
N LYS A 107 4.88 -2.05 -12.63
CA LYS A 107 3.84 -1.22 -11.99
C LYS A 107 4.43 -0.05 -11.19
N VAL A 108 5.53 -0.30 -10.48
CA VAL A 108 6.20 0.72 -9.67
C VAL A 108 6.78 1.84 -10.54
N GLU A 109 7.30 1.51 -11.72
CA GLU A 109 7.84 2.48 -12.68
C GLU A 109 6.72 3.30 -13.32
N ALA A 110 5.65 2.65 -13.77
CA ALA A 110 4.48 3.33 -14.34
C ALA A 110 3.89 4.34 -13.33
N MET A 111 3.84 4.00 -12.05
CA MET A 111 3.40 4.93 -11.01
C MET A 111 4.39 6.05 -10.75
N ARG A 112 5.70 5.80 -10.76
CA ARG A 112 6.73 6.83 -10.61
C ARG A 112 6.64 7.87 -11.71
N GLU A 113 6.56 7.43 -12.96
CA GLU A 113 6.41 8.32 -14.13
C GLU A 113 5.11 9.14 -14.05
N ARG A 114 4.02 8.49 -13.64
CA ARG A 114 2.73 9.15 -13.45
C ARG A 114 2.81 10.25 -12.40
N ILE A 115 3.45 10.01 -11.25
CA ILE A 115 3.62 10.99 -10.17
C ILE A 115 4.46 12.17 -10.68
N ALA A 116 5.54 11.93 -11.41
CA ALA A 116 6.38 12.99 -11.95
C ALA A 116 5.60 13.97 -12.85
N GLY A 117 4.53 13.52 -13.50
CA GLY A 117 3.66 14.37 -14.32
C GLY A 117 2.86 15.43 -13.56
N TYR A 118 2.61 15.23 -12.25
CA TYR A 118 1.81 16.19 -11.45
C TYR A 118 2.45 16.62 -10.13
N ASN A 119 3.37 15.84 -9.59
CA ASN A 119 4.14 16.19 -8.39
C ASN A 119 5.63 15.83 -8.58
N PRO A 120 6.37 16.57 -9.42
CA PRO A 120 7.78 16.30 -9.67
C PRO A 120 8.68 16.52 -8.46
N ALA A 121 8.21 17.21 -7.41
CA ALA A 121 8.91 17.38 -6.16
C ALA A 121 8.86 16.14 -5.26
N CYS A 122 7.90 15.23 -5.48
CA CYS A 122 7.81 13.97 -4.75
C CYS A 122 8.93 13.03 -5.15
N ARG A 123 9.76 12.64 -4.19
CA ARG A 123 10.83 11.66 -4.41
C ARG A 123 10.27 10.26 -4.34
N VAL A 124 10.28 9.54 -5.45
CA VAL A 124 9.75 8.18 -5.55
C VAL A 124 10.88 7.18 -5.73
N ALA A 125 11.12 6.37 -4.70
CA ALA A 125 11.95 5.18 -4.80
C ALA A 125 11.09 3.98 -5.20
N VAL A 126 11.62 3.13 -6.07
CA VAL A 126 10.94 1.90 -6.53
C VAL A 126 11.76 0.69 -6.11
N VAL A 127 11.06 -0.34 -5.66
CA VAL A 127 11.61 -1.65 -5.33
C VAL A 127 10.86 -2.67 -6.17
N ASP A 128 11.51 -3.08 -7.26
CA ASP A 128 11.00 -4.09 -8.20
C ASP A 128 11.29 -5.48 -7.64
N ASP A 129 10.61 -5.82 -6.54
CA ASP A 129 10.75 -7.08 -5.82
C ASP A 129 9.49 -7.38 -5.02
N PHE A 130 9.31 -8.64 -4.62
CA PHE A 130 8.26 -9.03 -3.70
C PHE A 130 8.68 -8.86 -2.25
N VAL A 131 7.76 -8.37 -1.42
CA VAL A 131 7.88 -8.55 0.03
C VAL A 131 7.60 -10.02 0.34
N THR A 132 8.49 -10.63 1.10
CA THR A 132 8.39 -12.00 1.60
C THR A 132 8.46 -12.01 3.12
N VAL A 133 8.20 -13.16 3.74
CA VAL A 133 8.37 -13.31 5.20
C VAL A 133 9.83 -13.04 5.60
N ASP A 134 10.78 -13.44 4.76
CA ASP A 134 12.22 -13.40 5.07
C ASP A 134 12.83 -12.01 4.89
N ASN A 135 12.30 -11.18 3.95
CA ASN A 135 12.84 -9.85 3.68
C ASN A 135 12.03 -8.70 4.29
N ALA A 136 10.84 -8.98 4.85
CA ALA A 136 9.94 -7.95 5.39
C ALA A 136 10.62 -7.06 6.44
N ALA A 137 11.40 -7.65 7.37
CA ALA A 137 12.09 -6.89 8.39
C ALA A 137 13.14 -5.92 7.80
N GLN A 138 13.88 -6.37 6.79
CA GLN A 138 14.88 -5.55 6.11
C GLN A 138 14.21 -4.42 5.32
N LEU A 139 13.15 -4.71 4.56
CA LEU A 139 12.46 -3.71 3.75
C LEU A 139 11.77 -2.66 4.61
N LEU A 140 11.13 -3.05 5.73
CA LEU A 140 10.43 -2.11 6.60
C LEU A 140 11.37 -1.29 7.51
N ALA A 141 12.64 -1.66 7.64
CA ALA A 141 13.65 -0.87 8.35
C ALA A 141 14.13 0.38 7.58
N GLY A 142 13.52 0.70 6.42
CA GLY A 142 13.94 1.78 5.52
C GLY A 142 13.65 3.22 6.01
N GLY A 143 13.37 3.45 7.28
CA GLY A 143 13.16 4.79 7.85
C GLY A 143 11.86 5.45 7.37
N PHE A 144 10.78 4.69 7.32
CA PHE A 144 9.45 5.16 6.93
C PHE A 144 8.71 5.77 8.13
N ASP A 145 7.91 6.80 7.86
CA ASP A 145 6.98 7.37 8.82
C ASP A 145 5.65 6.62 8.88
N TYR A 146 5.31 5.91 7.79
CA TYR A 146 4.08 5.12 7.69
C TYR A 146 4.18 4.05 6.60
N VAL A 147 3.45 2.95 6.78
CA VAL A 147 3.33 1.87 5.79
C VAL A 147 1.89 1.64 5.38
N VAL A 148 1.63 1.51 4.09
CA VAL A 148 0.37 1.03 3.52
C VAL A 148 0.58 -0.39 3.01
N ASP A 149 -0.12 -1.35 3.61
CA ASP A 149 -0.13 -2.75 3.19
C ASP A 149 -1.36 -3.03 2.32
N ALA A 150 -1.16 -3.07 1.01
CA ALA A 150 -2.18 -3.30 0.00
C ALA A 150 -2.02 -4.62 -0.78
N ILE A 151 -1.25 -5.57 -0.23
CA ILE A 151 -1.09 -6.91 -0.81
C ILE A 151 -2.24 -7.85 -0.39
N ASP A 152 -2.35 -9.01 -1.03
CA ASP A 152 -3.37 -10.04 -0.72
C ASP A 152 -2.78 -11.35 -0.15
N ALA A 153 -1.47 -11.40 0.07
CA ALA A 153 -0.77 -12.56 0.58
C ALA A 153 -0.79 -12.62 2.11
N VAL A 154 -1.62 -13.50 2.69
CA VAL A 154 -1.83 -13.62 4.14
C VAL A 154 -0.54 -13.71 4.94
N ARG A 155 0.39 -14.59 4.54
CA ARG A 155 1.64 -14.82 5.28
C ARG A 155 2.52 -13.58 5.32
N VAL A 156 2.59 -12.86 4.22
CA VAL A 156 3.39 -11.64 4.09
C VAL A 156 2.76 -10.50 4.89
N LYS A 157 1.42 -10.31 4.81
CA LYS A 157 0.70 -9.36 5.67
C LYS A 157 0.98 -9.60 7.17
N VAL A 158 0.94 -10.85 7.59
CA VAL A 158 1.23 -11.23 8.99
C VAL A 158 2.66 -10.83 9.37
N ALA A 159 3.64 -11.13 8.52
CA ALA A 159 5.04 -10.76 8.76
C ALA A 159 5.21 -9.24 8.83
N MET A 160 4.66 -8.50 7.88
CA MET A 160 4.74 -7.03 7.85
C MET A 160 4.11 -6.39 9.09
N ILE A 161 2.92 -6.85 9.52
CA ILE A 161 2.24 -6.34 10.71
C ILE A 161 3.05 -6.64 11.98
N ALA A 162 3.63 -7.85 12.08
CA ALA A 162 4.46 -8.22 13.22
C ALA A 162 5.72 -7.36 13.31
N VAL A 163 6.43 -7.21 12.18
CA VAL A 163 7.64 -6.37 12.08
C VAL A 163 7.31 -4.90 12.35
N ALA A 164 6.25 -4.36 11.75
CA ALA A 164 5.85 -2.97 11.97
C ALA A 164 5.57 -2.70 13.47
N ARG A 165 4.92 -3.64 14.16
CA ARG A 165 4.70 -3.55 15.62
C ARG A 165 6.01 -3.54 16.39
N GLU A 166 6.97 -4.40 16.04
CA GLU A 166 8.28 -4.48 16.70
C GLU A 166 9.10 -3.20 16.50
N LEU A 167 9.01 -2.60 15.32
CA LEU A 167 9.67 -1.34 14.98
C LEU A 167 8.94 -0.09 15.52
N GLY A 168 7.72 -0.23 16.06
CA GLY A 168 6.87 0.91 16.40
C GLY A 168 6.44 1.73 15.18
N LEU A 169 6.46 1.13 14.00
CA LEU A 169 6.16 1.76 12.72
C LEU A 169 4.65 1.74 12.45
N PRO A 170 3.99 2.89 12.28
CA PRO A 170 2.58 2.94 11.95
C PRO A 170 2.29 2.22 10.63
N LEU A 171 1.25 1.37 10.62
CA LEU A 171 0.84 0.62 9.46
C LEU A 171 -0.69 0.58 9.35
N VAL A 172 -1.20 0.80 8.13
CA VAL A 172 -2.58 0.51 7.76
C VAL A 172 -2.60 -0.66 6.79
N THR A 173 -3.40 -1.68 7.10
CA THR A 173 -3.58 -2.85 6.22
C THR A 173 -4.92 -2.77 5.50
N CYS A 174 -4.95 -3.17 4.23
CA CYS A 174 -6.17 -3.23 3.44
C CYS A 174 -6.67 -4.68 3.36
N GLY A 175 -7.97 -4.84 3.48
CA GLY A 175 -8.67 -6.10 3.22
C GLY A 175 -8.78 -6.41 1.74
N ALA A 176 -9.52 -7.46 1.44
CA ALA A 176 -9.84 -7.83 0.07
C ALA A 176 -10.84 -6.85 -0.54
N ALA A 177 -10.60 -6.43 -1.79
CA ALA A 177 -11.48 -5.54 -2.55
C ALA A 177 -12.14 -6.23 -3.76
N GLY A 178 -12.01 -7.55 -3.86
CA GLY A 178 -12.69 -8.37 -4.86
C GLY A 178 -14.02 -8.94 -4.34
N GLY A 179 -14.97 -9.20 -5.25
CA GLY A 179 -16.29 -9.73 -4.91
C GLY A 179 -17.23 -8.73 -4.24
N GLN A 180 -16.98 -7.42 -4.40
CA GLN A 180 -17.74 -6.33 -3.80
C GLN A 180 -18.09 -5.29 -4.85
N ILE A 181 -19.21 -4.58 -4.68
CA ILE A 181 -19.68 -3.56 -5.62
C ILE A 181 -20.13 -2.25 -4.94
N ASP A 182 -20.33 -2.26 -3.62
CA ASP A 182 -20.85 -1.13 -2.88
C ASP A 182 -19.74 -0.44 -2.07
N PRO A 183 -19.14 0.67 -2.57
CA PRO A 183 -18.09 1.40 -1.87
C PRO A 183 -18.58 2.08 -0.59
N THR A 184 -19.90 2.26 -0.39
CA THR A 184 -20.44 2.89 0.82
C THR A 184 -20.32 2.01 2.06
N GLN A 185 -20.05 0.72 1.89
CA GLN A 185 -19.83 -0.23 2.98
C GLN A 185 -18.38 -0.34 3.41
N ILE A 186 -17.47 0.45 2.81
CA ILE A 186 -16.06 0.50 3.21
C ILE A 186 -15.95 1.28 4.53
N CYS A 187 -15.23 0.70 5.47
CA CYS A 187 -14.97 1.29 6.78
C CYS A 187 -13.52 1.08 7.23
N VAL A 188 -13.16 1.79 8.29
CA VAL A 188 -11.87 1.68 8.97
C VAL A 188 -12.11 1.34 10.43
N ASP A 189 -11.49 0.27 10.92
CA ASP A 189 -11.47 -0.08 12.35
C ASP A 189 -10.15 -0.81 12.67
N ASP A 190 -9.97 -1.13 13.94
CA ASP A 190 -8.88 -2.00 14.37
C ASP A 190 -9.01 -3.40 13.72
N LEU A 191 -7.89 -3.97 13.29
CA LEU A 191 -7.85 -5.29 12.65
C LEU A 191 -8.52 -6.37 13.50
N ALA A 192 -8.51 -6.27 14.84
CA ALA A 192 -9.19 -7.22 15.71
C ALA A 192 -10.72 -7.25 15.53
N ARG A 193 -11.32 -6.17 15.00
CA ARG A 193 -12.75 -5.95 14.86
C ARG A 193 -13.29 -6.10 13.44
N THR A 194 -12.43 -6.34 12.46
CA THR A 194 -12.86 -6.49 11.05
C THR A 194 -13.82 -7.66 10.88
N ILE A 195 -14.82 -7.49 10.04
CA ILE A 195 -15.86 -8.48 9.72
C ILE A 195 -15.97 -8.67 8.21
N GLN A 196 -16.66 -9.70 7.75
CA GLN A 196 -16.97 -9.99 6.33
C GLN A 196 -15.75 -10.04 5.38
N ASP A 197 -14.51 -10.08 5.89
CA ASP A 197 -13.29 -10.14 5.12
C ASP A 197 -12.51 -11.42 5.44
N PRO A 198 -12.53 -12.42 4.53
CA PRO A 198 -11.81 -13.68 4.73
C PRO A 198 -10.29 -13.55 4.76
N LEU A 199 -9.71 -12.56 4.05
CA LEU A 199 -8.28 -12.29 4.06
C LEU A 199 -7.86 -11.84 5.46
N LEU A 200 -8.49 -10.79 5.98
CA LEU A 200 -8.18 -10.26 7.31
C LEU A 200 -8.54 -11.24 8.42
N ALA A 201 -9.57 -12.07 8.25
CA ALA A 201 -9.88 -13.13 9.21
C ALA A 201 -8.72 -14.14 9.36
N LYS A 202 -8.11 -14.55 8.23
CA LYS A 202 -6.93 -15.43 8.22
C LYS A 202 -5.72 -14.72 8.85
N VAL A 203 -5.50 -13.44 8.54
CA VAL A 203 -4.43 -12.61 9.11
C VAL A 203 -4.58 -12.54 10.63
N ARG A 204 -5.76 -12.20 11.16
CA ARG A 204 -6.05 -12.18 12.61
C ARG A 204 -5.76 -13.52 13.28
N GLY A 205 -6.17 -14.60 12.63
CA GLY A 205 -5.95 -15.96 13.15
C GLY A 205 -4.47 -16.28 13.30
N GLN A 206 -3.66 -15.96 12.30
CA GLN A 206 -2.21 -16.19 12.33
C GLN A 206 -1.48 -15.27 13.32
N LEU A 207 -1.83 -13.99 13.39
CA LEU A 207 -1.26 -13.04 14.37
C LEU A 207 -1.50 -13.51 15.83
N ARG A 208 -2.71 -14.01 16.10
CA ARG A 208 -3.02 -14.61 17.42
C ARG A 208 -2.25 -15.89 17.70
N LYS A 209 -2.03 -16.72 16.68
CA LYS A 209 -1.37 -18.03 16.82
C LYS A 209 0.14 -17.89 16.98
N ALA A 210 0.78 -17.02 16.19
CA ALA A 210 2.24 -17.01 16.03
C ALA A 210 2.93 -15.77 16.60
N HIS A 211 2.22 -14.63 16.77
CA HIS A 211 2.84 -13.36 17.13
C HIS A 211 2.31 -12.73 18.43
N GLY A 212 1.60 -13.50 19.28
CA GLY A 212 1.18 -13.06 20.60
C GLY A 212 0.13 -11.93 20.59
N PHE A 213 -0.62 -11.75 19.50
CA PHE A 213 -1.73 -10.80 19.49
C PHE A 213 -2.88 -11.31 20.38
N THR A 214 -3.57 -10.36 21.03
CA THR A 214 -4.60 -10.69 22.03
C THR A 214 -5.73 -11.55 21.45
N ARG A 215 -6.23 -12.47 22.26
CA ARG A 215 -7.46 -13.23 21.97
C ARG A 215 -8.69 -12.63 22.66
N ASP A 216 -8.50 -11.64 23.53
CA ASP A 216 -9.58 -10.94 24.19
C ASP A 216 -10.34 -10.08 23.15
N PRO A 217 -11.64 -10.32 22.91
CA PRO A 217 -12.42 -9.59 21.92
C PRO A 217 -12.63 -8.11 22.27
N LYS A 218 -12.41 -7.73 23.54
CA LYS A 218 -12.52 -6.35 24.00
C LYS A 218 -11.25 -5.54 23.74
N LYS A 219 -10.12 -6.19 23.48
CA LYS A 219 -8.82 -5.54 23.27
C LYS A 219 -8.53 -5.37 21.79
N LYS A 220 -8.01 -4.21 21.42
CA LYS A 220 -7.53 -3.87 20.09
C LYS A 220 -6.17 -4.54 19.82
N PHE A 221 -5.86 -4.72 18.53
CA PHE A 221 -4.51 -5.09 18.06
C PHE A 221 -3.60 -3.86 17.96
N GLY A 222 -4.17 -2.67 17.85
CA GLY A 222 -3.42 -1.46 17.55
C GLY A 222 -2.97 -1.38 16.08
N VAL A 223 -3.67 -2.06 15.18
CA VAL A 223 -3.41 -2.07 13.75
C VAL A 223 -4.66 -1.61 13.02
N GLU A 224 -4.56 -0.52 12.28
CA GLU A 224 -5.68 -0.03 11.46
C GLU A 224 -5.91 -0.92 10.24
N ALA A 225 -7.17 -1.20 9.94
CA ALA A 225 -7.57 -1.97 8.77
C ALA A 225 -8.67 -1.24 8.00
N VAL A 226 -8.51 -1.19 6.67
CA VAL A 226 -9.55 -0.72 5.74
C VAL A 226 -10.19 -1.94 5.11
N PHE A 227 -11.49 -2.10 5.22
CA PHE A 227 -12.22 -3.27 4.74
C PHE A 227 -13.66 -2.91 4.41
N SER A 228 -14.35 -3.77 3.66
CA SER A 228 -15.79 -3.64 3.44
C SER A 228 -16.58 -4.56 4.35
N THR A 229 -17.75 -4.10 4.78
CA THR A 229 -18.75 -4.91 5.49
C THR A 229 -19.70 -5.62 4.53
N GLU A 230 -19.54 -5.41 3.22
CA GLU A 230 -20.34 -6.09 2.19
C GLU A 230 -19.99 -7.58 2.15
N PRO A 231 -21.01 -8.47 2.17
CA PRO A 231 -20.79 -9.89 1.93
C PRO A 231 -20.20 -10.14 0.54
N LEU A 232 -19.25 -11.07 0.43
CA LEU A 232 -18.62 -11.41 -0.84
C LEU A 232 -19.64 -11.98 -1.85
N ARG A 233 -19.57 -11.49 -3.08
CA ARG A 233 -20.28 -12.01 -4.24
C ARG A 233 -19.40 -13.00 -4.97
N TYR A 234 -19.84 -14.22 -5.04
CA TYR A 234 -19.16 -15.26 -5.82
C TYR A 234 -19.60 -15.18 -7.29
N PRO A 235 -18.69 -15.45 -8.24
CA PRO A 235 -19.05 -15.50 -9.66
C PRO A 235 -20.12 -16.61 -9.88
N ALA A 236 -21.00 -16.40 -10.86
CA ALA A 236 -21.94 -17.43 -11.26
C ALA A 236 -21.19 -18.66 -11.79
N PRO A 237 -21.71 -19.89 -11.58
CA PRO A 237 -21.02 -21.12 -12.00
C PRO A 237 -20.62 -21.15 -13.47
N ASP A 238 -21.41 -20.53 -14.34
CA ASP A 238 -21.21 -20.51 -15.80
C ASP A 238 -20.05 -19.62 -16.24
N ILE A 239 -19.62 -18.66 -15.39
CA ILE A 239 -18.50 -17.74 -15.65
C ILE A 239 -17.18 -18.29 -15.07
N ALA A 240 -17.27 -19.20 -14.10
CA ALA A 240 -16.09 -19.77 -13.43
C ALA A 240 -15.27 -20.72 -14.33
N CYS A 241 -15.81 -21.17 -15.48
CA CYS A 241 -15.17 -22.16 -16.34
C CYS A 241 -14.14 -21.62 -17.35
N GLU A 242 -14.02 -20.30 -17.55
CA GLU A 242 -13.07 -19.75 -18.53
C GLU A 242 -11.72 -19.25 -17.93
N VAL A 243 -11.47 -19.50 -16.67
CA VAL A 243 -10.14 -19.27 -16.12
C VAL A 243 -9.21 -20.38 -16.61
N THR A 244 -8.68 -20.15 -17.81
CA THR A 244 -7.68 -21.00 -18.45
C THR A 244 -6.58 -21.38 -17.48
N SER A 245 -6.26 -22.65 -17.46
CA SER A 245 -5.22 -23.34 -16.74
C SER A 245 -3.80 -22.91 -17.17
N ALA A 246 -3.44 -21.66 -17.05
CA ALA A 246 -2.05 -21.23 -17.03
C ALA A 246 -1.56 -21.34 -15.57
N PRO A 247 -0.48 -22.09 -15.28
CA PRO A 247 0.08 -22.13 -13.95
C PRO A 247 0.58 -20.72 -13.60
N ALA A 248 -0.14 -20.03 -12.70
CA ALA A 248 0.33 -18.79 -12.12
C ALA A 248 1.63 -19.09 -11.36
N GLN A 249 2.76 -18.64 -11.89
CA GLN A 249 4.03 -18.63 -11.19
C GLN A 249 4.00 -17.48 -10.18
N GLY A 250 3.51 -17.77 -8.96
CA GLY A 250 3.43 -16.83 -7.85
C GLY A 250 2.49 -17.35 -6.76
N PRO A 251 2.61 -16.89 -5.51
CA PRO A 251 1.67 -17.26 -4.46
C PRO A 251 0.26 -16.82 -4.85
N ALA A 252 -0.66 -17.79 -4.98
CA ALA A 252 -2.04 -17.58 -5.41
C ALA A 252 -2.76 -16.57 -4.50
N GLY A 253 -2.94 -15.34 -4.96
CA GLY A 253 -3.74 -14.31 -4.31
C GLY A 253 -5.24 -14.51 -4.52
N LEU A 254 -6.07 -13.68 -3.88
CA LEU A 254 -7.53 -13.73 -4.00
C LEU A 254 -8.04 -13.48 -5.44
N ASN A 255 -7.26 -12.82 -6.30
CA ASN A 255 -7.56 -12.68 -7.71
C ASN A 255 -7.59 -14.01 -8.47
N CYS A 256 -6.85 -15.02 -7.99
CA CYS A 256 -6.85 -16.39 -8.54
C CYS A 256 -8.11 -17.18 -8.12
N ALA A 257 -8.91 -16.68 -7.17
CA ALA A 257 -10.16 -17.30 -6.76
C ALA A 257 -11.35 -16.94 -7.68
N GLY A 258 -11.12 -16.22 -8.79
CA GLY A 258 -12.16 -15.88 -9.77
C GLY A 258 -13.10 -14.75 -9.36
N PHE A 259 -12.81 -14.02 -8.28
CA PHE A 259 -13.60 -12.86 -7.90
C PHE A 259 -13.45 -11.71 -8.90
N GLY A 260 -14.58 -11.16 -9.35
CA GLY A 260 -14.57 -9.88 -10.08
C GLY A 260 -14.16 -8.73 -9.17
N SER A 261 -13.70 -7.64 -9.76
CA SER A 261 -13.38 -6.40 -9.05
C SER A 261 -13.79 -5.18 -9.86
N VAL A 262 -14.10 -4.09 -9.19
CA VAL A 262 -14.51 -2.83 -9.80
C VAL A 262 -13.75 -1.66 -9.17
N VAL A 263 -13.41 -0.68 -10.01
CA VAL A 263 -12.63 0.49 -9.60
C VAL A 263 -13.27 1.28 -8.46
N THR A 264 -14.59 1.38 -8.42
CA THR A 264 -15.30 2.12 -7.37
C THR A 264 -15.03 1.60 -5.97
N VAL A 265 -14.85 0.28 -5.82
CA VAL A 265 -14.49 -0.33 -4.53
C VAL A 265 -12.98 -0.26 -4.30
N THR A 266 -12.18 -0.72 -5.25
CA THR A 266 -10.73 -0.79 -5.08
C THR A 266 -10.10 0.58 -4.86
N ALA A 267 -10.55 1.61 -5.62
CA ALA A 267 -10.08 2.98 -5.45
C ALA A 267 -10.50 3.55 -4.08
N CYS A 268 -11.75 3.32 -3.65
CA CYS A 268 -12.20 3.80 -2.36
C CYS A 268 -11.41 3.18 -1.21
N VAL A 269 -11.12 1.86 -1.23
CA VAL A 269 -10.25 1.24 -0.21
C VAL A 269 -8.87 1.92 -0.18
N GLY A 270 -8.27 2.18 -1.35
CA GLY A 270 -6.99 2.90 -1.45
C GLY A 270 -7.06 4.33 -0.91
N MET A 271 -8.14 5.06 -1.23
CA MET A 271 -8.38 6.43 -0.73
C MET A 271 -8.57 6.47 0.79
N PHE A 272 -9.32 5.51 1.37
CA PHE A 272 -9.46 5.40 2.82
C PHE A 272 -8.13 5.11 3.51
N ALA A 273 -7.32 4.19 2.96
CA ALA A 273 -5.99 3.92 3.49
C ALA A 273 -5.08 5.17 3.43
N ALA A 274 -5.05 5.86 2.30
CA ALA A 274 -4.31 7.12 2.16
C ALA A 274 -4.80 8.19 3.14
N ALA A 275 -6.11 8.34 3.35
CA ALA A 275 -6.68 9.29 4.29
C ALA A 275 -6.22 9.02 5.73
N ARG A 276 -6.08 7.75 6.15
CA ARG A 276 -5.53 7.41 7.47
C ARG A 276 -4.08 7.87 7.61
N VAL A 277 -3.26 7.58 6.61
CA VAL A 277 -1.86 8.02 6.56
C VAL A 277 -1.74 9.54 6.60
N ILE A 278 -2.46 10.23 5.72
CA ILE A 278 -2.44 11.70 5.60
C ILE A 278 -2.84 12.35 6.93
N ASN A 279 -3.95 11.91 7.52
CA ASN A 279 -4.43 12.48 8.79
C ASN A 279 -3.47 12.21 9.94
N GLY A 280 -2.89 11.00 10.02
CA GLY A 280 -1.88 10.64 11.02
C GLY A 280 -0.64 11.53 10.91
N LEU A 281 -0.07 11.65 9.72
CA LEU A 281 1.11 12.47 9.45
C LEU A 281 0.84 13.97 9.66
N ALA A 282 -0.27 14.48 9.12
CA ALA A 282 -0.61 15.90 9.23
C ALA A 282 -0.89 16.34 10.66
N SER A 283 -1.45 15.49 11.52
CA SER A 283 -1.68 15.78 12.94
C SER A 283 -0.41 15.71 13.79
N GLY A 284 0.65 15.05 13.31
CA GLY A 284 1.85 14.72 14.09
C GLY A 284 1.59 13.66 15.17
N GLN A 285 0.44 12.98 15.11
CA GLN A 285 0.11 11.87 16.00
C GLN A 285 -0.09 10.63 15.11
N PRO A 286 0.68 9.56 15.27
CA PRO A 286 0.35 8.30 14.62
C PRO A 286 -1.05 7.88 15.07
N SER A 287 -1.88 7.46 14.12
CA SER A 287 -3.31 7.17 14.35
C SER A 287 -3.58 5.89 15.17
N VAL A 288 -2.59 5.43 15.92
CA VAL A 288 -2.71 4.27 16.81
C VAL A 288 -3.04 4.77 18.22
N ARG A 289 -4.30 4.88 18.55
CA ARG A 289 -4.83 4.96 19.91
C ARG A 289 -5.83 3.84 20.18
#